data_f69401d85e3de5dc5c60b4ce0792c395
#
_entry.id   f69401d85e3de5dc5c60b4ce0792c395
#
_cell.length_a   1.000
_cell.length_b   1.000
_cell.length_c   1.000
_cell.angle_alpha   90.00
_cell.angle_beta   90.00
_cell.angle_gamma   90.00
#
_symmetry.space_group_name_H-M   'P 1'
#
loop_
_entity.id
_entity.type
_entity.pdbx_description
1 polymer ?
#
loop_
_entity_poly.entity_id
_entity_poly.type
_entity_poly.pdbx_seq_one_letter_code
_entity_poly.pdbx_strand_id
1 'polypeptide(L)'
;MRLEKYKEAITKFKKGLQVKEELNEEIYLNSQIGFCYRLLGSEKTALKYHLKAKELGRNDAWINSEIGICYKDLDKYEEALEYYLLAYEEDKEEIWLLSDIGWLYNELDRYEEALEFLLEAEKLGRDDSWINAEIGQCLGRLEKYDEGIERLKKALELLEKDKRRNNTGEKIFINSEIGWLIGRKEDSNAEEALYYLNAAKALGRDDMWLNSEIAWELAYNDDKAKESIKYFEKAIKLGRKDEWIWSRVANIYFDLERYKDALDAYSKAYKLVKNSWYICNIGRSLRRLGKYEEAVKKLIQSRKLSLKEGDVVDLEDLELAYCYAALGDKKKAEKHMKLSIDSLGSRAENEEHLKEQFDEIKEMISVLSKPS
;
A
#
# COMPACT_ATOMS: atom_id res chain seq x y z
N MET A 1 26.55 20.27 -25.80
CA MET A 1 27.04 21.67 -25.65
C MET A 1 26.96 22.20 -24.21
N ARG A 2 25.83 22.13 -23.48
CA ARG A 2 25.78 22.58 -22.05
C ARG A 2 26.68 21.77 -21.11
N LEU A 3 26.66 20.44 -21.18
CA LEU A 3 27.45 19.55 -20.32
C LEU A 3 28.96 19.74 -20.45
N GLU A 4 29.48 20.04 -21.65
CA GLU A 4 30.90 20.32 -21.86
C GLU A 4 31.33 21.61 -21.14
N LYS A 5 30.49 22.64 -21.10
CA LYS A 5 30.77 23.87 -20.36
C LYS A 5 30.95 23.64 -18.86
N TYR A 6 30.15 22.73 -18.27
CA TYR A 6 30.32 22.39 -16.85
C TYR A 6 31.63 21.63 -16.59
N LYS A 7 32.05 20.72 -17.47
CA LYS A 7 33.34 20.03 -17.38
C LYS A 7 34.53 21.00 -17.49
N GLU A 8 34.45 21.94 -18.41
CA GLU A 8 35.44 23.02 -18.53
C GLU A 8 35.49 23.89 -17.29
N ALA A 9 34.33 24.28 -16.75
CA ALA A 9 34.23 25.08 -15.52
C ALA A 9 34.86 24.34 -14.33
N ILE A 10 34.54 23.04 -14.14
CA ILE A 10 35.15 22.22 -13.10
C ILE A 10 36.69 22.21 -13.24
N THR A 11 37.21 22.08 -14.45
CA THR A 11 38.64 22.06 -14.70
C THR A 11 39.29 23.38 -14.28
N LYS A 12 38.67 24.52 -14.60
CA LYS A 12 39.13 25.85 -14.21
C LYS A 12 39.06 26.07 -12.69
N PHE A 13 37.93 25.71 -12.06
CA PHE A 13 37.76 25.82 -10.63
C PHE A 13 38.77 24.95 -9.84
N LYS A 14 39.02 23.72 -10.30
CA LYS A 14 40.04 22.84 -9.72
C LYS A 14 41.46 23.40 -9.82
N LYS A 15 41.79 24.07 -10.92
CA LYS A 15 43.06 24.81 -11.03
C LYS A 15 43.10 25.97 -10.03
N GLY A 16 42.01 26.72 -9.88
CA GLY A 16 41.90 27.74 -8.84
C GLY A 16 42.18 27.21 -7.44
N LEU A 17 41.61 26.05 -7.08
CA LEU A 17 41.86 25.40 -5.80
C LEU A 17 43.35 25.07 -5.52
N GLN A 18 44.17 24.91 -6.55
CA GLN A 18 45.61 24.62 -6.40
C GLN A 18 46.43 25.88 -6.08
N VAL A 19 45.91 27.06 -6.43
CA VAL A 19 46.63 28.34 -6.30
C VAL A 19 45.94 29.34 -5.37
N LYS A 20 44.86 28.90 -4.68
CA LYS A 20 44.07 29.74 -3.76
C LYS A 20 44.98 30.31 -2.64
N GLU A 21 44.76 31.55 -2.28
CA GLU A 21 45.46 32.25 -1.19
C GLU A 21 44.53 32.48 0.01
N GLU A 22 43.20 32.59 -0.24
CA GLU A 22 42.22 32.94 0.78
C GLU A 22 41.18 31.83 1.05
N LEU A 23 40.71 31.75 2.29
CA LEU A 23 39.69 30.79 2.72
C LEU A 23 38.36 31.01 1.97
N ASN A 24 37.96 32.27 1.79
CA ASN A 24 36.72 32.60 1.08
C ASN A 24 36.73 32.13 -0.38
N GLU A 25 37.91 32.20 -1.03
CA GLU A 25 38.08 31.66 -2.38
C GLU A 25 37.94 30.15 -2.39
N GLU A 26 38.51 29.44 -1.41
CA GLU A 26 38.34 27.99 -1.26
C GLU A 26 36.88 27.57 -1.08
N ILE A 27 36.16 28.28 -0.22
CA ILE A 27 34.70 28.05 0.00
C ILE A 27 33.94 28.24 -1.30
N TYR A 28 34.17 29.35 -1.99
CA TYR A 28 33.48 29.63 -3.27
C TYR A 28 33.76 28.56 -4.32
N LEU A 29 35.04 28.21 -4.52
CA LEU A 29 35.47 27.24 -5.52
C LEU A 29 34.85 25.84 -5.25
N ASN A 30 34.87 25.38 -4.01
CA ASN A 30 34.22 24.11 -3.66
C ASN A 30 32.72 24.16 -3.95
N SER A 31 32.04 25.25 -3.60
CA SER A 31 30.61 25.42 -3.87
C SER A 31 30.30 25.35 -5.37
N GLN A 32 31.10 26.04 -6.20
CA GLN A 32 30.89 26.03 -7.66
C GLN A 32 31.22 24.68 -8.32
N ILE A 33 32.23 23.99 -7.82
CA ILE A 33 32.57 22.64 -8.30
C ILE A 33 31.44 21.68 -7.96
N GLY A 34 30.91 21.74 -6.73
CA GLY A 34 29.77 20.94 -6.30
C GLY A 34 28.55 21.17 -7.21
N PHE A 35 28.19 22.42 -7.41
CA PHE A 35 27.09 22.82 -8.30
C PHE A 35 27.25 22.29 -9.74
N CYS A 36 28.44 22.41 -10.32
CA CYS A 36 28.72 21.88 -11.64
C CYS A 36 28.60 20.34 -11.70
N TYR A 37 29.05 19.63 -10.66
CA TYR A 37 28.90 18.17 -10.60
C TYR A 37 27.45 17.76 -10.47
N ARG A 38 26.64 18.45 -9.69
CA ARG A 38 25.19 18.18 -9.60
C ARG A 38 24.53 18.35 -10.98
N LEU A 39 24.84 19.44 -11.70
CA LEU A 39 24.32 19.65 -13.07
C LEU A 39 24.81 18.61 -14.09
N LEU A 40 25.85 17.85 -13.77
CA LEU A 40 26.36 16.71 -14.54
C LEU A 40 25.76 15.37 -14.09
N GLY A 41 24.85 15.33 -13.11
CA GLY A 41 24.28 14.11 -12.57
C GLY A 41 25.29 13.28 -11.77
N SER A 42 26.20 13.94 -11.07
CA SER A 42 27.24 13.32 -10.24
C SER A 42 27.05 13.67 -8.75
N GLU A 43 25.92 13.30 -8.20
CA GLU A 43 25.38 13.74 -6.91
C GLU A 43 26.34 13.44 -5.75
N LYS A 44 26.93 12.24 -5.69
CA LYS A 44 27.94 11.86 -4.67
C LYS A 44 29.16 12.76 -4.70
N THR A 45 29.60 13.15 -5.90
CA THR A 45 30.76 14.05 -6.04
C THR A 45 30.37 15.48 -5.70
N ALA A 46 29.20 15.93 -6.12
CA ALA A 46 28.65 17.24 -5.78
C ALA A 46 28.54 17.40 -4.26
N LEU A 47 27.92 16.44 -3.60
CA LEU A 47 27.76 16.39 -2.14
C LEU A 47 29.10 16.54 -1.42
N LYS A 48 30.15 15.82 -1.86
CA LYS A 48 31.49 15.93 -1.27
C LYS A 48 32.02 17.37 -1.31
N TYR A 49 31.83 18.06 -2.43
CA TYR A 49 32.33 19.42 -2.56
C TYR A 49 31.47 20.43 -1.81
N HIS A 50 30.16 20.26 -1.75
CA HIS A 50 29.27 21.11 -0.97
C HIS A 50 29.51 20.94 0.53
N LEU A 51 29.67 19.72 1.04
CA LEU A 51 30.02 19.45 2.43
C LEU A 51 31.39 20.04 2.77
N LYS A 52 32.36 20.03 1.83
CA LYS A 52 33.64 20.70 2.04
C LYS A 52 33.50 22.21 2.18
N ALA A 53 32.66 22.85 1.36
CA ALA A 53 32.38 24.27 1.50
C ALA A 53 31.71 24.59 2.84
N LYS A 54 30.80 23.74 3.31
CA LYS A 54 30.16 23.86 4.64
C LYS A 54 31.16 23.69 5.78
N GLU A 55 32.02 22.68 5.70
CA GLU A 55 33.11 22.45 6.69
C GLU A 55 34.05 23.65 6.81
N LEU A 56 34.32 24.36 5.70
CA LEU A 56 35.13 25.57 5.65
C LEU A 56 34.40 26.82 6.16
N GLY A 57 33.15 26.69 6.60
CA GLY A 57 32.37 27.74 7.27
C GLY A 57 31.24 28.35 6.45
N ARG A 58 30.96 27.87 5.22
CA ARG A 58 29.77 28.31 4.50
C ARG A 58 28.52 27.66 5.10
N ASN A 59 27.59 28.46 5.57
CA ASN A 59 26.35 27.97 6.18
C ASN A 59 25.18 28.91 5.85
N ASP A 60 24.94 29.14 4.58
CA ASP A 60 23.79 29.92 4.07
C ASP A 60 22.70 29.00 3.49
N ALA A 61 21.48 29.54 3.26
CA ALA A 61 20.36 28.81 2.70
C ALA A 61 20.74 28.12 1.38
N TRP A 62 21.56 28.76 0.54
CA TRP A 62 21.95 28.20 -0.73
C TRP A 62 22.76 26.91 -0.58
N ILE A 63 23.81 26.89 0.28
CA ILE A 63 24.63 25.69 0.44
C ILE A 63 23.84 24.56 1.08
N ASN A 64 22.98 24.89 2.06
CA ASN A 64 22.13 23.91 2.71
C ASN A 64 21.13 23.30 1.69
N SER A 65 20.52 24.12 0.83
CA SER A 65 19.65 23.64 -0.26
C SER A 65 20.40 22.72 -1.24
N GLU A 66 21.61 23.11 -1.68
CA GLU A 66 22.40 22.30 -2.62
C GLU A 66 22.79 20.93 -2.01
N ILE A 67 23.09 20.88 -0.72
CA ILE A 67 23.35 19.64 0.01
C ILE A 67 22.07 18.81 0.09
N GLY A 68 20.94 19.43 0.46
CA GLY A 68 19.63 18.79 0.52
C GLY A 68 19.23 18.18 -0.82
N ILE A 69 19.39 18.91 -1.93
CA ILE A 69 19.15 18.39 -3.29
C ILE A 69 20.01 17.15 -3.56
N CYS A 70 21.31 17.21 -3.22
CA CYS A 70 22.18 16.05 -3.45
C CYS A 70 21.76 14.84 -2.64
N TYR A 71 21.33 15.01 -1.40
CA TYR A 71 20.81 13.91 -0.58
C TYR A 71 19.48 13.37 -1.14
N LYS A 72 18.56 14.24 -1.55
CA LYS A 72 17.30 13.85 -2.19
C LYS A 72 17.55 13.01 -3.45
N ASP A 73 18.45 13.46 -4.32
CA ASP A 73 18.81 12.76 -5.56
C ASP A 73 19.56 11.42 -5.29
N LEU A 74 19.99 11.17 -4.07
CA LEU A 74 20.58 9.92 -3.58
C LEU A 74 19.59 9.06 -2.79
N ASP A 75 18.31 9.37 -2.80
CA ASP A 75 17.22 8.71 -2.06
C ASP A 75 17.44 8.69 -0.52
N LYS A 76 18.16 9.71 -0.01
CA LYS A 76 18.45 9.90 1.41
C LYS A 76 17.56 11.01 1.96
N TYR A 77 16.31 10.66 2.18
CA TYR A 77 15.25 11.64 2.42
C TYR A 77 15.34 12.28 3.79
N GLU A 78 15.76 11.57 4.83
CA GLU A 78 15.96 12.13 6.16
C GLU A 78 17.08 13.15 6.18
N GLU A 79 18.24 12.83 5.59
CA GLU A 79 19.36 13.77 5.50
C GLU A 79 18.99 14.96 4.59
N ALA A 80 18.25 14.74 3.50
CA ALA A 80 17.78 15.83 2.65
C ALA A 80 16.88 16.79 3.42
N LEU A 81 15.94 16.27 4.20
CA LEU A 81 15.02 17.04 5.03
C LEU A 81 15.75 17.87 6.07
N GLU A 82 16.76 17.30 6.76
CA GLU A 82 17.59 18.04 7.72
C GLU A 82 18.20 19.30 7.08
N TYR A 83 18.80 19.16 5.92
CA TYR A 83 19.44 20.28 5.23
C TYR A 83 18.44 21.28 4.63
N TYR A 84 17.31 20.83 4.15
CA TYR A 84 16.24 21.73 3.67
C TYR A 84 15.63 22.54 4.81
N LEU A 85 15.44 21.95 5.99
CA LEU A 85 14.99 22.69 7.16
C LEU A 85 16.01 23.74 7.61
N LEU A 86 17.33 23.46 7.53
CA LEU A 86 18.36 24.49 7.76
C LEU A 86 18.30 25.63 6.75
N ALA A 87 17.97 25.34 5.49
CA ALA A 87 17.77 26.38 4.47
C ALA A 87 16.50 27.20 4.74
N TYR A 88 15.41 26.51 5.14
CA TYR A 88 14.13 27.13 5.46
C TYR A 88 14.19 28.10 6.65
N GLU A 89 15.03 27.84 7.65
CA GLU A 89 15.20 28.78 8.78
C GLU A 89 15.72 30.14 8.34
N GLU A 90 16.44 30.24 7.22
CA GLU A 90 16.94 31.49 6.66
C GLU A 90 15.99 32.16 5.67
N ASP A 91 15.22 31.35 4.91
CA ASP A 91 14.25 31.84 3.93
C ASP A 91 12.96 31.00 3.99
N LYS A 92 11.96 31.53 4.69
CA LYS A 92 10.69 30.87 4.95
C LYS A 92 9.64 31.01 3.85
N GLU A 93 9.89 31.85 2.87
CA GLU A 93 8.93 32.15 1.79
C GLU A 93 9.33 31.56 0.44
N GLU A 94 10.39 30.75 0.39
CA GLU A 94 10.85 30.13 -0.84
C GLU A 94 9.94 28.97 -1.24
N ILE A 95 9.03 29.22 -2.18
CA ILE A 95 7.94 28.31 -2.58
C ILE A 95 8.44 26.92 -2.99
N TRP A 96 9.56 26.86 -3.75
CA TRP A 96 10.08 25.57 -4.18
C TRP A 96 10.62 24.75 -2.99
N LEU A 97 11.24 25.42 -2.01
CA LEU A 97 11.80 24.77 -0.83
C LEU A 97 10.69 24.20 0.06
N LEU A 98 9.64 25.00 0.32
CA LEU A 98 8.45 24.54 1.03
C LEU A 98 7.84 23.32 0.36
N SER A 99 7.74 23.35 -0.96
CA SER A 99 7.17 22.23 -1.73
C SER A 99 8.03 20.97 -1.63
N ASP A 100 9.35 21.10 -1.72
CA ASP A 100 10.29 19.98 -1.60
C ASP A 100 10.32 19.43 -0.17
N ILE A 101 10.22 20.28 0.87
CA ILE A 101 10.10 19.85 2.27
C ILE A 101 8.79 19.06 2.45
N GLY A 102 7.67 19.58 1.96
CA GLY A 102 6.39 18.90 2.02
C GLY A 102 6.43 17.54 1.32
N TRP A 103 7.04 17.47 0.14
CA TRP A 103 7.25 16.21 -0.56
C TRP A 103 8.12 15.21 0.23
N LEU A 104 9.22 15.68 0.83
CA LEU A 104 10.07 14.82 1.65
C LEU A 104 9.32 14.26 2.87
N TYR A 105 8.52 15.08 3.54
CA TYR A 105 7.67 14.60 4.61
C TYR A 105 6.66 13.54 4.14
N ASN A 106 6.09 13.71 2.93
CA ASN A 106 5.19 12.72 2.33
C ASN A 106 5.91 11.40 2.04
N GLU A 107 7.13 11.43 1.47
CA GLU A 107 7.97 10.23 1.24
C GLU A 107 8.41 9.53 2.54
N LEU A 108 8.42 10.26 3.66
CA LEU A 108 8.74 9.74 5.00
C LEU A 108 7.48 9.33 5.81
N ASP A 109 6.32 9.23 5.17
CA ASP A 109 5.02 8.89 5.76
C ASP A 109 4.57 9.86 6.89
N ARG A 110 5.07 11.11 6.88
CA ARG A 110 4.75 12.18 7.83
C ARG A 110 3.74 13.15 7.20
N TYR A 111 2.53 12.69 7.03
CA TYR A 111 1.51 13.34 6.19
C TYR A 111 0.96 14.65 6.75
N GLU A 112 0.88 14.79 8.08
CA GLU A 112 0.44 16.03 8.73
C GLU A 112 1.42 17.17 8.46
N GLU A 113 2.73 16.92 8.68
CA GLU A 113 3.76 17.91 8.43
C GLU A 113 3.90 18.19 6.92
N ALA A 114 3.79 17.15 6.08
CA ALA A 114 3.77 17.33 4.63
C ALA A 114 2.68 18.31 4.20
N LEU A 115 1.46 18.12 4.72
CA LEU A 115 0.30 18.94 4.38
C LEU A 115 0.52 20.40 4.83
N GLU A 116 1.11 20.64 6.00
CA GLU A 116 1.41 21.99 6.50
C GLU A 116 2.31 22.77 5.52
N PHE A 117 3.43 22.18 5.10
CA PHE A 117 4.36 22.81 4.17
C PHE A 117 3.79 22.98 2.75
N LEU A 118 3.03 22.00 2.26
CA LEU A 118 2.40 22.07 0.93
C LEU A 118 1.31 23.16 0.90
N LEU A 119 0.50 23.29 1.93
CA LEU A 119 -0.51 24.34 2.04
C LEU A 119 0.13 25.75 2.18
N GLU A 120 1.28 25.87 2.84
CA GLU A 120 1.99 27.15 2.90
C GLU A 120 2.54 27.53 1.52
N ALA A 121 3.08 26.56 0.75
CA ALA A 121 3.49 26.79 -0.63
C ALA A 121 2.31 27.22 -1.52
N GLU A 122 1.13 26.59 -1.35
CA GLU A 122 -0.11 27.00 -2.04
C GLU A 122 -0.52 28.43 -1.69
N LYS A 123 -0.50 28.78 -0.41
CA LYS A 123 -0.83 30.13 0.09
C LYS A 123 0.09 31.20 -0.46
N LEU A 124 1.38 30.88 -0.70
CA LEU A 124 2.33 31.76 -1.37
C LEU A 124 2.17 31.80 -2.90
N GLY A 125 1.17 31.11 -3.45
CA GLY A 125 0.74 31.21 -4.83
C GLY A 125 1.09 30.04 -5.74
N ARG A 126 1.58 28.92 -5.20
CA ARG A 126 1.75 27.71 -6.01
C ARG A 126 0.43 26.98 -6.19
N ASP A 127 -0.09 26.94 -7.42
CA ASP A 127 -1.35 26.27 -7.76
C ASP A 127 -1.22 25.52 -9.11
N ASP A 128 -0.29 24.58 -9.16
CA ASP A 128 -0.11 23.69 -10.31
C ASP A 128 -0.68 22.28 -10.04
N SER A 129 -0.66 21.43 -11.06
CA SER A 129 -1.13 20.04 -10.95
C SER A 129 -0.35 19.25 -9.89
N TRP A 130 0.95 19.51 -9.77
CA TRP A 130 1.82 18.77 -8.86
C TRP A 130 1.46 19.06 -7.40
N ILE A 131 1.35 20.33 -7.00
CA ILE A 131 1.01 20.67 -5.60
C ILE A 131 -0.36 20.15 -5.20
N ASN A 132 -1.36 20.21 -6.10
CA ASN A 132 -2.68 19.68 -5.83
C ASN A 132 -2.67 18.15 -5.72
N ALA A 133 -1.82 17.44 -6.47
CA ALA A 133 -1.66 15.99 -6.37
C ALA A 133 -1.01 15.59 -5.03
N GLU A 134 0.05 16.28 -4.60
CA GLU A 134 0.72 16.01 -3.32
C GLU A 134 -0.21 16.28 -2.13
N ILE A 135 -0.93 17.42 -2.14
CA ILE A 135 -1.93 17.72 -1.10
C ILE A 135 -3.03 16.64 -1.08
N GLY A 136 -3.52 16.25 -2.26
CA GLY A 136 -4.55 15.22 -2.39
C GLY A 136 -4.11 13.86 -1.86
N GLN A 137 -2.87 13.47 -2.12
CA GLN A 137 -2.27 12.25 -1.59
C GLN A 137 -2.17 12.30 -0.06
N CYS A 138 -1.61 13.38 0.51
CA CYS A 138 -1.50 13.55 1.96
C CYS A 138 -2.87 13.47 2.65
N LEU A 139 -3.87 14.17 2.10
CA LEU A 139 -5.24 14.12 2.62
C LEU A 139 -5.81 12.70 2.59
N GLY A 140 -5.57 11.97 1.50
CA GLY A 140 -5.98 10.58 1.38
C GLY A 140 -5.33 9.65 2.40
N ARG A 141 -4.03 9.83 2.69
CA ARG A 141 -3.31 9.06 3.72
C ARG A 141 -3.78 9.40 5.15
N LEU A 142 -4.28 10.64 5.35
CA LEU A 142 -4.94 11.10 6.58
C LEU A 142 -6.43 10.73 6.66
N GLU A 143 -6.89 9.83 5.80
CA GLU A 143 -8.28 9.35 5.70
C GLU A 143 -9.32 10.44 5.38
N LYS A 144 -8.87 11.63 4.95
CA LYS A 144 -9.71 12.71 4.44
C LYS A 144 -10.03 12.49 2.96
N TYR A 145 -10.70 11.38 2.68
CA TYR A 145 -10.85 10.85 1.31
C TYR A 145 -11.53 11.84 0.35
N ASP A 146 -12.62 12.48 0.76
CA ASP A 146 -13.36 13.40 -0.12
C ASP A 146 -12.54 14.62 -0.50
N GLU A 147 -11.85 15.24 0.47
CA GLU A 147 -10.96 16.37 0.23
C GLU A 147 -9.78 15.96 -0.67
N GLY A 148 -9.21 14.77 -0.41
CA GLY A 148 -8.12 14.21 -1.23
C GLY A 148 -8.54 13.98 -2.68
N ILE A 149 -9.72 13.39 -2.90
CA ILE A 149 -10.29 13.15 -4.25
C ILE A 149 -10.53 14.48 -4.98
N GLU A 150 -11.07 15.50 -4.28
CA GLU A 150 -11.30 16.83 -4.86
C GLU A 150 -9.99 17.46 -5.36
N ARG A 151 -8.93 17.40 -4.53
CA ARG A 151 -7.60 17.91 -4.88
C ARG A 151 -6.99 17.18 -6.07
N LEU A 152 -7.09 15.85 -6.09
CA LEU A 152 -6.59 15.04 -7.20
C LEU A 152 -7.37 15.29 -8.50
N LYS A 153 -8.69 15.46 -8.43
CA LYS A 153 -9.51 15.84 -9.60
C LYS A 153 -9.11 17.22 -10.14
N LYS A 154 -8.86 18.21 -9.27
CA LYS A 154 -8.33 19.51 -9.66
C LYS A 154 -6.96 19.38 -10.34
N ALA A 155 -6.07 18.55 -9.80
CA ALA A 155 -4.77 18.29 -10.41
C ALA A 155 -4.91 17.70 -11.82
N LEU A 156 -5.84 16.75 -12.02
CA LEU A 156 -6.12 16.14 -13.32
C LEU A 156 -6.63 17.17 -14.34
N GLU A 157 -7.56 18.06 -13.94
CA GLU A 157 -8.06 19.14 -14.78
C GLU A 157 -6.94 20.10 -15.22
N LEU A 158 -6.03 20.45 -14.32
CA LEU A 158 -4.88 21.30 -14.62
C LEU A 158 -3.96 20.64 -15.65
N LEU A 159 -3.73 19.32 -15.54
CA LEU A 159 -2.96 18.56 -16.53
C LEU A 159 -3.63 18.49 -17.91
N GLU A 160 -4.95 18.44 -17.95
CA GLU A 160 -5.68 18.42 -19.23
C GLU A 160 -5.62 19.76 -19.96
N LYS A 161 -5.56 20.84 -19.22
CA LYS A 161 -5.42 22.21 -19.78
C LYS A 161 -4.00 22.47 -20.32
N ASP A 162 -2.96 21.83 -19.78
CA ASP A 162 -1.58 21.96 -20.26
C ASP A 162 -1.25 20.99 -21.40
N LYS A 163 -1.52 21.40 -22.61
CA LYS A 163 -1.25 20.60 -23.84
C LYS A 163 0.21 20.57 -24.27
N ARG A 164 1.09 21.31 -23.61
CA ARG A 164 2.49 21.52 -24.05
C ARG A 164 3.45 20.47 -23.52
N ARG A 165 3.08 19.72 -22.48
CA ARG A 165 3.92 18.75 -21.79
C ARG A 165 3.35 17.33 -21.95
N ASN A 166 4.23 16.35 -22.13
CA ASN A 166 3.82 14.96 -21.96
C ASN A 166 3.69 14.68 -20.47
N ASN A 167 2.44 14.61 -20.00
CA ASN A 167 2.06 14.41 -18.59
C ASN A 167 1.44 13.03 -18.33
N THR A 168 1.74 12.06 -19.20
CA THR A 168 1.17 10.70 -19.08
C THR A 168 1.47 10.06 -17.73
N GLY A 169 2.70 10.19 -17.22
CA GLY A 169 3.08 9.64 -15.91
C GLY A 169 2.28 10.24 -14.76
N GLU A 170 2.13 11.57 -14.75
CA GLU A 170 1.35 12.28 -13.74
C GLU A 170 -0.14 11.88 -13.80
N LYS A 171 -0.70 11.74 -15.00
CA LYS A 171 -2.09 11.23 -15.18
C LYS A 171 -2.27 9.81 -14.70
N ILE A 172 -1.31 8.93 -14.94
CA ILE A 172 -1.32 7.56 -14.42
C ILE A 172 -1.37 7.59 -12.89
N PHE A 173 -0.48 8.37 -12.27
CA PHE A 173 -0.41 8.50 -10.82
C PHE A 173 -1.74 9.00 -10.25
N ILE A 174 -2.22 10.15 -10.71
CA ILE A 174 -3.44 10.78 -10.20
C ILE A 174 -4.66 9.88 -10.37
N ASN A 175 -4.86 9.27 -11.55
CA ASN A 175 -5.97 8.35 -11.75
C ASN A 175 -5.88 7.14 -10.81
N SER A 176 -4.68 6.62 -10.57
CA SER A 176 -4.48 5.52 -9.64
C SER A 176 -4.84 5.90 -8.20
N GLU A 177 -4.41 7.09 -7.75
CA GLU A 177 -4.73 7.60 -6.40
C GLU A 177 -6.23 7.89 -6.26
N ILE A 178 -6.88 8.54 -7.23
CA ILE A 178 -8.33 8.77 -7.17
C ILE A 178 -9.08 7.44 -7.03
N GLY A 179 -8.79 6.47 -7.89
CA GLY A 179 -9.45 5.17 -7.82
C GLY A 179 -9.23 4.46 -6.49
N TRP A 180 -8.01 4.52 -5.96
CA TRP A 180 -7.68 3.95 -4.66
C TRP A 180 -8.41 4.65 -3.51
N LEU A 181 -8.49 5.99 -3.48
CA LEU A 181 -9.19 6.74 -2.45
C LEU A 181 -10.71 6.45 -2.45
N ILE A 182 -11.31 6.40 -3.65
CA ILE A 182 -12.75 6.05 -3.77
C ILE A 182 -13.01 4.68 -3.19
N GLY A 183 -12.15 3.69 -3.48
CA GLY A 183 -12.30 2.32 -2.96
C GLY A 183 -12.08 2.18 -1.44
N ARG A 184 -11.55 3.21 -0.76
CA ARG A 184 -11.33 3.19 0.70
C ARG A 184 -12.44 3.87 1.51
N LYS A 185 -13.35 4.58 0.86
CA LYS A 185 -14.49 5.21 1.53
C LYS A 185 -15.47 4.16 2.06
N GLU A 186 -16.15 4.46 3.16
CA GLU A 186 -17.22 3.58 3.69
C GLU A 186 -18.36 3.41 2.70
N ASP A 187 -18.71 4.48 1.99
CA ASP A 187 -19.72 4.51 0.92
C ASP A 187 -19.09 4.36 -0.48
N SER A 188 -18.08 3.51 -0.61
CA SER A 188 -17.31 3.39 -1.83
C SER A 188 -18.17 3.04 -3.04
N ASN A 189 -17.92 3.74 -4.15
CA ASN A 189 -18.50 3.43 -5.44
C ASN A 189 -17.48 2.66 -6.30
N ALA A 190 -17.58 1.35 -6.29
CA ALA A 190 -16.67 0.47 -7.03
C ALA A 190 -16.65 0.76 -8.53
N GLU A 191 -17.76 1.22 -9.13
CA GLU A 191 -17.78 1.57 -10.55
C GLU A 191 -16.98 2.83 -10.83
N GLU A 192 -17.08 3.85 -9.97
CA GLU A 192 -16.29 5.07 -10.09
C GLU A 192 -14.81 4.77 -9.82
N ALA A 193 -14.48 3.97 -8.80
CA ALA A 193 -13.10 3.54 -8.54
C ALA A 193 -12.50 2.82 -9.75
N LEU A 194 -13.24 1.86 -10.32
CA LEU A 194 -12.83 1.13 -11.53
C LEU A 194 -12.66 2.04 -12.75
N TYR A 195 -13.46 3.10 -12.89
CA TYR A 195 -13.30 4.07 -13.98
C TYR A 195 -11.89 4.68 -13.95
N TYR A 196 -11.45 5.18 -12.80
CA TYR A 196 -10.14 5.82 -12.66
C TYR A 196 -8.99 4.80 -12.72
N LEU A 197 -9.11 3.64 -12.08
CA LEU A 197 -8.08 2.58 -12.17
C LEU A 197 -7.89 2.09 -13.61
N ASN A 198 -8.98 1.93 -14.36
CA ASN A 198 -8.91 1.56 -15.77
C ASN A 198 -8.37 2.69 -16.65
N ALA A 199 -8.60 3.96 -16.31
CA ALA A 199 -7.97 5.09 -16.98
C ALA A 199 -6.44 5.04 -16.83
N ALA A 200 -5.93 4.77 -15.62
CA ALA A 200 -4.50 4.58 -15.38
C ALA A 200 -3.94 3.40 -16.21
N LYS A 201 -4.71 2.31 -16.29
CA LYS A 201 -4.34 1.13 -17.09
C LYS A 201 -4.29 1.44 -18.58
N ALA A 202 -5.26 2.17 -19.10
CA ALA A 202 -5.32 2.58 -20.51
C ALA A 202 -4.14 3.51 -20.89
N LEU A 203 -3.63 4.29 -19.94
CA LEU A 203 -2.43 5.11 -20.09
C LEU A 203 -1.12 4.31 -20.03
N GLY A 204 -1.18 3.01 -19.77
CA GLY A 204 -0.02 2.10 -19.84
C GLY A 204 0.47 1.56 -18.49
N ARG A 205 -0.15 1.89 -17.35
CA ARG A 205 0.17 1.26 -16.08
C ARG A 205 -0.37 -0.17 -16.06
N ASP A 206 0.49 -1.14 -15.81
CA ASP A 206 0.09 -2.55 -15.74
C ASP A 206 0.98 -3.33 -14.75
N ASP A 207 1.11 -2.80 -13.55
CA ASP A 207 1.90 -3.38 -12.46
C ASP A 207 1.05 -4.25 -11.51
N MET A 208 1.72 -4.88 -10.55
CA MET A 208 1.08 -5.75 -9.57
C MET A 208 0.11 -4.99 -8.65
N TRP A 209 0.41 -3.72 -8.35
CA TRP A 209 -0.42 -2.90 -7.48
C TRP A 209 -1.76 -2.58 -8.17
N LEU A 210 -1.72 -2.01 -9.38
CA LEU A 210 -2.92 -1.64 -10.12
C LEU A 210 -3.85 -2.84 -10.37
N ASN A 211 -3.27 -3.98 -10.77
CA ASN A 211 -4.06 -5.20 -10.98
C ASN A 211 -4.71 -5.69 -9.67
N SER A 212 -4.07 -5.50 -8.52
CA SER A 212 -4.66 -5.86 -7.22
C SER A 212 -5.83 -4.95 -6.84
N GLU A 213 -5.70 -3.63 -7.08
CA GLU A 213 -6.78 -2.68 -6.77
C GLU A 213 -7.99 -2.90 -7.69
N ILE A 214 -7.78 -3.11 -9.00
CA ILE A 214 -8.87 -3.47 -9.92
C ILE A 214 -9.55 -4.76 -9.49
N ALA A 215 -8.77 -5.78 -9.10
CA ALA A 215 -9.32 -7.04 -8.64
C ALA A 215 -10.14 -6.87 -7.36
N TRP A 216 -9.68 -6.01 -6.45
CA TRP A 216 -10.37 -5.71 -5.20
C TRP A 216 -11.74 -5.07 -5.46
N GLU A 217 -11.79 -4.03 -6.29
CA GLU A 217 -13.04 -3.36 -6.63
C GLU A 217 -14.03 -4.27 -7.37
N LEU A 218 -13.52 -5.14 -8.23
CA LEU A 218 -14.36 -6.14 -8.91
C LEU A 218 -14.91 -7.20 -7.95
N ALA A 219 -14.19 -7.53 -6.88
CA ALA A 219 -14.58 -8.56 -5.93
C ALA A 219 -15.79 -8.19 -5.05
N TYR A 220 -16.10 -6.90 -4.91
CA TYR A 220 -17.31 -6.43 -4.21
C TYR A 220 -18.61 -6.64 -4.99
N ASN A 221 -18.50 -7.01 -6.26
CA ASN A 221 -19.65 -7.31 -7.09
C ASN A 221 -19.69 -8.81 -7.40
N ASP A 222 -20.66 -9.53 -6.87
CA ASP A 222 -20.79 -11.00 -6.99
C ASP A 222 -20.74 -11.46 -8.44
N ASP A 223 -21.34 -10.72 -9.37
CA ASP A 223 -21.33 -11.04 -10.79
C ASP A 223 -19.94 -10.90 -11.42
N LYS A 224 -19.05 -10.12 -10.81
CA LYS A 224 -17.69 -9.86 -11.31
C LYS A 224 -16.59 -10.66 -10.59
N ALA A 225 -16.95 -11.51 -9.62
CA ALA A 225 -16.00 -12.32 -8.86
C ALA A 225 -15.06 -13.16 -9.76
N LYS A 226 -15.59 -13.75 -10.85
CA LYS A 226 -14.78 -14.49 -11.84
C LYS A 226 -13.79 -13.59 -12.61
N GLU A 227 -14.16 -12.35 -12.83
CA GLU A 227 -13.28 -11.37 -13.47
C GLU A 227 -12.19 -10.92 -12.53
N SER A 228 -12.52 -10.66 -11.26
CA SER A 228 -11.55 -10.25 -10.24
C SER A 228 -10.40 -11.24 -10.10
N ILE A 229 -10.66 -12.54 -10.16
CA ILE A 229 -9.62 -13.58 -10.08
C ILE A 229 -8.55 -13.40 -11.16
N LYS A 230 -8.92 -13.06 -12.40
CA LYS A 230 -7.96 -12.87 -13.48
C LYS A 230 -6.96 -11.76 -13.17
N TYR A 231 -7.43 -10.70 -12.54
CA TYR A 231 -6.59 -9.59 -12.13
C TYR A 231 -5.72 -9.94 -10.91
N PHE A 232 -6.25 -10.66 -9.93
CA PHE A 232 -5.47 -11.17 -8.82
C PHE A 232 -4.37 -12.14 -9.28
N GLU A 233 -4.69 -13.11 -10.14
CA GLU A 233 -3.72 -14.04 -10.73
C GLU A 233 -2.63 -13.29 -11.51
N LYS A 234 -3.00 -12.22 -12.22
CA LYS A 234 -2.06 -11.35 -12.91
C LYS A 234 -1.14 -10.62 -11.93
N ALA A 235 -1.68 -10.04 -10.86
CA ALA A 235 -0.88 -9.39 -9.83
C ALA A 235 0.12 -10.36 -9.18
N ILE A 236 -0.31 -11.60 -8.91
CA ILE A 236 0.56 -12.67 -8.39
C ILE A 236 1.67 -13.01 -9.39
N LYS A 237 1.36 -13.12 -10.67
CA LYS A 237 2.32 -13.39 -11.75
C LYS A 237 3.33 -12.25 -11.87
N LEU A 238 2.92 -11.00 -11.66
CA LEU A 238 3.77 -9.82 -11.65
C LEU A 238 4.62 -9.67 -10.38
N GLY A 239 4.45 -10.57 -9.41
CA GLY A 239 5.34 -10.67 -8.25
C GLY A 239 4.70 -10.39 -6.91
N ARG A 240 3.42 -9.99 -6.82
CA ARG A 240 2.74 -9.80 -5.54
C ARG A 240 2.49 -11.16 -4.87
N LYS A 241 3.10 -11.36 -3.71
CA LYS A 241 3.06 -12.65 -2.99
C LYS A 241 2.92 -12.47 -1.49
N ASP A 242 2.44 -11.30 -1.06
CA ASP A 242 2.16 -11.03 0.34
C ASP A 242 0.97 -11.85 0.87
N GLU A 243 0.79 -11.83 2.17
CA GLU A 243 -0.29 -12.55 2.85
C GLU A 243 -1.65 -12.03 2.41
N TRP A 244 -1.79 -10.72 2.23
CA TRP A 244 -3.04 -10.07 1.88
C TRP A 244 -3.61 -10.62 0.56
N ILE A 245 -2.79 -10.70 -0.51
CA ILE A 245 -3.29 -11.18 -1.81
C ILE A 245 -3.72 -12.64 -1.77
N TRP A 246 -2.95 -13.51 -1.05
CA TRP A 246 -3.31 -14.91 -0.93
C TRP A 246 -4.59 -15.11 -0.14
N SER A 247 -4.81 -14.30 0.89
CA SER A 247 -6.04 -14.27 1.69
C SER A 247 -7.25 -13.91 0.84
N ARG A 248 -7.17 -12.83 0.05
CA ARG A 248 -8.26 -12.36 -0.81
C ARG A 248 -8.62 -13.35 -1.90
N VAL A 249 -7.61 -13.83 -2.60
CA VAL A 249 -7.80 -14.87 -3.64
C VAL A 249 -8.43 -16.13 -3.07
N ALA A 250 -8.02 -16.56 -1.87
CA ALA A 250 -8.56 -17.72 -1.21
C ALA A 250 -10.06 -17.57 -0.89
N ASN A 251 -10.48 -16.41 -0.38
CA ASN A 251 -11.88 -16.12 -0.12
C ASN A 251 -12.70 -16.24 -1.40
N ILE A 252 -12.28 -15.57 -2.47
CA ILE A 252 -13.00 -15.59 -3.74
C ILE A 252 -13.06 -17.01 -4.33
N TYR A 253 -11.97 -17.77 -4.26
CA TYR A 253 -12.00 -19.17 -4.68
C TYR A 253 -12.97 -19.99 -3.84
N PHE A 254 -13.06 -19.73 -2.53
CA PHE A 254 -13.99 -20.43 -1.64
C PHE A 254 -15.44 -20.11 -2.00
N ASP A 255 -15.77 -18.83 -2.23
CA ASP A 255 -17.10 -18.36 -2.60
C ASP A 255 -17.53 -18.88 -4.00
N LEU A 256 -16.58 -19.04 -4.91
CA LEU A 256 -16.78 -19.67 -6.22
C LEU A 256 -16.75 -21.21 -6.18
N GLU A 257 -16.78 -21.82 -4.99
CA GLU A 257 -16.74 -23.27 -4.77
C GLU A 257 -15.49 -23.97 -5.34
N ARG A 258 -14.44 -23.19 -5.65
CA ARG A 258 -13.13 -23.70 -6.09
C ARG A 258 -12.29 -24.10 -4.87
N TYR A 259 -12.81 -25.00 -4.06
CA TYR A 259 -12.25 -25.34 -2.73
C TYR A 259 -10.82 -25.86 -2.76
N LYS A 260 -10.40 -26.50 -3.85
CA LYS A 260 -8.99 -26.94 -4.01
C LYS A 260 -8.05 -25.76 -4.16
N ASP A 261 -8.44 -24.77 -4.95
CA ASP A 261 -7.65 -23.56 -5.17
C ASP A 261 -7.66 -22.68 -3.91
N ALA A 262 -8.81 -22.58 -3.22
CA ALA A 262 -8.93 -21.91 -1.92
C ALA A 262 -8.00 -22.53 -0.88
N LEU A 263 -7.95 -23.86 -0.77
CA LEU A 263 -7.07 -24.60 0.14
C LEU A 263 -5.59 -24.27 -0.12
N ASP A 264 -5.15 -24.22 -1.38
CA ASP A 264 -3.78 -23.87 -1.75
C ASP A 264 -3.46 -22.42 -1.37
N ALA A 265 -4.37 -21.48 -1.69
CA ALA A 265 -4.19 -20.06 -1.41
C ALA A 265 -4.17 -19.76 0.10
N TYR A 266 -5.11 -20.31 0.89
CA TYR A 266 -5.06 -20.19 2.36
C TYR A 266 -3.79 -20.81 2.95
N SER A 267 -3.31 -21.92 2.38
CA SER A 267 -2.07 -22.55 2.83
C SER A 267 -0.85 -21.66 2.56
N LYS A 268 -0.85 -20.90 1.47
CA LYS A 268 0.20 -19.91 1.16
C LYS A 268 0.13 -18.72 2.11
N ALA A 269 -1.07 -18.17 2.37
CA ALA A 269 -1.26 -17.11 3.36
C ALA A 269 -0.78 -17.56 4.76
N TYR A 270 -1.16 -18.75 5.20
CA TYR A 270 -0.74 -19.32 6.49
C TYR A 270 0.77 -19.51 6.61
N LYS A 271 1.48 -19.80 5.52
CA LYS A 271 2.95 -19.91 5.55
C LYS A 271 3.61 -18.57 5.85
N LEU A 272 3.00 -17.47 5.41
CA LEU A 272 3.51 -16.12 5.61
C LEU A 272 3.13 -15.58 7.00
N VAL A 273 1.86 -15.72 7.36
CA VAL A 273 1.34 -15.30 8.67
C VAL A 273 0.58 -16.44 9.33
N LYS A 274 1.09 -16.89 10.46
CA LYS A 274 0.50 -18.03 11.21
C LYS A 274 -0.53 -17.51 12.20
N ASN A 275 -1.79 -17.58 11.83
CA ASN A 275 -2.93 -17.30 12.70
C ASN A 275 -4.00 -18.39 12.63
N SER A 276 -4.92 -18.38 13.59
CA SER A 276 -6.02 -19.35 13.71
C SER A 276 -6.96 -19.29 12.51
N TRP A 277 -7.25 -18.08 12.01
CA TRP A 277 -8.21 -17.86 10.94
C TRP A 277 -7.86 -18.61 9.63
N TYR A 278 -6.56 -18.60 9.23
CA TYR A 278 -6.15 -19.36 8.03
C TYR A 278 -6.26 -20.86 8.23
N ILE A 279 -5.92 -21.37 9.45
CA ILE A 279 -6.04 -22.81 9.73
C ILE A 279 -7.51 -23.22 9.70
N CYS A 280 -8.41 -22.41 10.24
CA CYS A 280 -9.84 -22.62 10.18
C CYS A 280 -10.32 -22.75 8.73
N ASN A 281 -9.99 -21.78 7.87
CA ASN A 281 -10.41 -21.80 6.47
C ASN A 281 -9.77 -22.93 5.65
N ILE A 282 -8.55 -23.36 6.00
CA ILE A 282 -7.97 -24.62 5.47
C ILE A 282 -8.85 -25.80 5.86
N GLY A 283 -9.28 -25.88 7.13
CA GLY A 283 -10.18 -26.92 7.61
C GLY A 283 -11.54 -26.91 6.89
N ARG A 284 -12.13 -25.73 6.73
CA ARG A 284 -13.37 -25.50 5.97
C ARG A 284 -13.25 -25.97 4.50
N SER A 285 -12.16 -25.60 3.86
CA SER A 285 -11.90 -26.03 2.47
C SER A 285 -11.76 -27.53 2.34
N LEU A 286 -11.09 -28.19 3.31
CA LEU A 286 -10.96 -29.64 3.37
C LEU A 286 -12.31 -30.32 3.59
N ARG A 287 -13.18 -29.76 4.46
CA ARG A 287 -14.54 -30.25 4.66
C ARG A 287 -15.34 -30.19 3.36
N ARG A 288 -15.31 -29.05 2.66
CA ARG A 288 -16.00 -28.89 1.37
C ARG A 288 -15.47 -29.85 0.29
N LEU A 289 -14.23 -30.31 0.40
CA LEU A 289 -13.64 -31.35 -0.46
C LEU A 289 -13.96 -32.79 0.00
N GLY A 290 -14.75 -32.97 1.06
CA GLY A 290 -15.07 -34.29 1.62
C GLY A 290 -13.93 -34.97 2.38
N LYS A 291 -12.85 -34.23 2.69
CA LYS A 291 -11.66 -34.74 3.40
C LYS A 291 -11.80 -34.53 4.92
N TYR A 292 -12.81 -35.18 5.50
CA TYR A 292 -13.26 -34.90 6.86
C TYR A 292 -12.22 -35.16 7.94
N GLU A 293 -11.42 -36.25 7.84
CA GLU A 293 -10.36 -36.55 8.82
C GLU A 293 -9.22 -35.50 8.79
N GLU A 294 -8.85 -35.02 7.60
CA GLU A 294 -7.87 -33.95 7.45
C GLU A 294 -8.43 -32.62 7.99
N ALA A 295 -9.70 -32.33 7.70
CA ALA A 295 -10.42 -31.16 8.17
C ALA A 295 -10.46 -31.13 9.72
N VAL A 296 -10.84 -32.23 10.37
CA VAL A 296 -10.85 -32.33 11.85
C VAL A 296 -9.50 -32.00 12.44
N LYS A 297 -8.39 -32.52 11.87
CA LYS A 297 -7.05 -32.23 12.37
C LYS A 297 -6.73 -30.72 12.32
N LYS A 298 -7.10 -30.06 11.22
CA LYS A 298 -6.88 -28.62 11.04
C LYS A 298 -7.78 -27.78 11.93
N LEU A 299 -9.05 -28.12 12.05
CA LEU A 299 -10.00 -27.40 12.90
C LEU A 299 -9.66 -27.51 14.38
N ILE A 300 -9.19 -28.68 14.85
CA ILE A 300 -8.69 -28.83 16.23
C ILE A 300 -7.42 -27.96 16.44
N GLN A 301 -6.54 -27.91 15.45
CA GLN A 301 -5.35 -27.04 15.49
C GLN A 301 -5.74 -25.56 15.57
N SER A 302 -6.69 -25.12 14.71
CA SER A 302 -7.23 -23.75 14.73
C SER A 302 -7.83 -23.43 16.09
N ARG A 303 -8.78 -24.24 16.54
CA ARG A 303 -9.47 -24.07 17.82
C ARG A 303 -8.51 -23.91 19.01
N LYS A 304 -7.43 -24.72 19.04
CA LYS A 304 -6.42 -24.61 20.08
C LYS A 304 -5.67 -23.29 20.02
N LEU A 305 -5.41 -22.79 18.83
CA LEU A 305 -4.72 -21.53 18.63
C LEU A 305 -5.64 -20.35 18.97
N SER A 306 -6.87 -20.33 18.49
CA SER A 306 -7.89 -19.31 18.80
C SER A 306 -8.10 -19.17 20.31
N LEU A 307 -8.26 -20.28 21.03
CA LEU A 307 -8.38 -20.25 22.48
C LEU A 307 -7.14 -19.70 23.20
N LYS A 308 -5.95 -19.91 22.65
CA LYS A 308 -4.70 -19.33 23.19
C LYS A 308 -4.63 -17.82 22.93
N GLU A 309 -5.16 -17.37 21.79
CA GLU A 309 -5.21 -15.98 21.38
C GLU A 309 -6.36 -15.21 22.06
N GLY A 310 -7.26 -15.92 22.74
CA GLY A 310 -8.43 -15.33 23.40
C GLY A 310 -9.62 -15.12 22.47
N ASP A 311 -9.57 -15.73 21.29
CA ASP A 311 -10.61 -15.61 20.27
C ASP A 311 -11.80 -16.55 20.54
N VAL A 312 -12.94 -16.21 19.94
CA VAL A 312 -14.14 -17.06 19.93
C VAL A 312 -13.93 -18.21 18.96
N VAL A 313 -14.42 -19.41 19.31
CA VAL A 313 -14.22 -20.66 18.56
C VAL A 313 -15.54 -21.25 18.02
N ASP A 314 -16.54 -20.42 17.82
CA ASP A 314 -17.88 -20.82 17.37
C ASP A 314 -17.86 -21.48 15.99
N LEU A 315 -17.09 -20.93 15.06
CA LEU A 315 -16.96 -21.42 13.70
C LEU A 315 -16.19 -22.76 13.66
N GLU A 316 -15.10 -22.91 14.41
CA GLU A 316 -14.38 -24.17 14.49
C GLU A 316 -15.23 -25.27 15.07
N ASP A 317 -16.02 -24.99 16.10
CA ASP A 317 -16.90 -25.98 16.70
C ASP A 317 -18.05 -26.35 15.76
N LEU A 318 -18.62 -25.43 14.98
CA LEU A 318 -19.61 -25.73 13.95
C LEU A 318 -19.04 -26.65 12.86
N GLU A 319 -17.88 -26.32 12.34
CA GLU A 319 -17.22 -27.10 11.28
C GLU A 319 -16.78 -28.51 11.80
N LEU A 320 -16.35 -28.61 13.06
CA LEU A 320 -16.05 -29.89 13.72
C LEU A 320 -17.29 -30.74 13.90
N ALA A 321 -18.42 -30.14 14.29
CA ALA A 321 -19.69 -30.85 14.41
C ALA A 321 -20.10 -31.51 13.09
N TYR A 322 -20.00 -30.77 11.98
CA TYR A 322 -20.27 -31.30 10.66
C TYR A 322 -19.34 -32.44 10.28
N CYS A 323 -18.02 -32.25 10.46
CA CYS A 323 -17.05 -33.27 10.10
C CYS A 323 -17.25 -34.57 10.93
N TYR A 324 -17.54 -34.46 12.22
CA TYR A 324 -17.79 -35.65 13.05
C TYR A 324 -19.10 -36.34 12.70
N ALA A 325 -20.15 -35.58 12.33
CA ALA A 325 -21.38 -36.17 11.82
C ALA A 325 -21.13 -36.97 10.53
N ALA A 326 -20.38 -36.39 9.60
CA ALA A 326 -20.03 -37.06 8.32
C ALA A 326 -19.13 -38.30 8.55
N LEU A 327 -18.32 -38.33 9.59
CA LEU A 327 -17.49 -39.48 9.98
C LEU A 327 -18.23 -40.50 10.83
N GLY A 328 -19.51 -40.29 11.17
CA GLY A 328 -20.32 -41.20 11.98
C GLY A 328 -20.06 -41.12 13.49
N ASP A 329 -19.26 -40.18 13.99
CA ASP A 329 -19.00 -39.96 15.41
C ASP A 329 -20.08 -39.05 16.03
N LYS A 330 -21.25 -39.62 16.24
CA LYS A 330 -22.42 -38.94 16.80
C LYS A 330 -22.10 -38.15 18.08
N LYS A 331 -21.40 -38.79 19.02
CA LYS A 331 -21.11 -38.19 20.34
C LYS A 331 -20.28 -36.90 20.21
N LYS A 332 -19.27 -36.92 19.37
CA LYS A 332 -18.46 -35.70 19.13
C LYS A 332 -19.21 -34.66 18.32
N ALA A 333 -20.00 -35.08 17.35
CA ALA A 333 -20.85 -34.16 16.57
C ALA A 333 -21.80 -33.38 17.49
N GLU A 334 -22.57 -34.05 18.34
CA GLU A 334 -23.47 -33.44 19.32
C GLU A 334 -22.74 -32.49 20.28
N LYS A 335 -21.56 -32.92 20.77
CA LYS A 335 -20.73 -32.09 21.66
C LYS A 335 -20.33 -30.77 21.02
N HIS A 336 -19.76 -30.84 19.83
CA HIS A 336 -19.26 -29.65 19.14
C HIS A 336 -20.39 -28.75 18.65
N MET A 337 -21.51 -29.34 18.20
CA MET A 337 -22.72 -28.59 17.87
C MET A 337 -23.23 -27.78 19.07
N LYS A 338 -23.29 -28.40 20.26
CA LYS A 338 -23.70 -27.69 21.48
C LYS A 338 -22.74 -26.54 21.82
N LEU A 339 -21.43 -26.78 21.76
CA LEU A 339 -20.42 -25.74 22.02
C LEU A 339 -20.55 -24.54 21.08
N SER A 340 -20.82 -24.80 19.79
CA SER A 340 -21.03 -23.75 18.81
C SER A 340 -22.31 -22.96 19.09
N ILE A 341 -23.43 -23.62 19.41
CA ILE A 341 -24.69 -22.96 19.76
C ILE A 341 -24.51 -22.12 21.02
N ASP A 342 -23.87 -22.66 22.06
CA ASP A 342 -23.65 -21.94 23.33
C ASP A 342 -22.79 -20.68 23.10
N SER A 343 -21.81 -20.73 22.18
CA SER A 343 -20.94 -19.60 21.83
C SER A 343 -21.63 -18.57 20.94
N LEU A 344 -22.41 -18.99 19.95
CA LEU A 344 -23.13 -18.12 19.02
C LEU A 344 -24.33 -17.41 19.67
N GLY A 345 -24.91 -18.03 20.71
CA GLY A 345 -26.10 -17.50 21.40
C GLY A 345 -27.27 -17.26 20.45
N SER A 346 -27.85 -16.05 20.49
CA SER A 346 -28.98 -15.68 19.63
C SER A 346 -28.66 -15.63 18.13
N ARG A 347 -27.40 -15.53 17.75
CA ARG A 347 -26.99 -15.56 16.32
C ARG A 347 -27.31 -16.92 15.68
N ALA A 348 -27.19 -18.02 16.41
CA ALA A 348 -27.51 -19.36 15.93
C ALA A 348 -28.96 -19.51 15.46
N GLU A 349 -29.87 -18.72 16.04
CA GLU A 349 -31.30 -18.74 15.71
C GLU A 349 -31.72 -17.69 14.71
N ASN A 350 -31.03 -16.54 14.68
CA ASN A 350 -31.40 -15.38 13.89
C ASN A 350 -30.73 -15.30 12.51
N GLU A 351 -29.56 -15.91 12.33
CA GLU A 351 -28.84 -15.94 11.07
C GLU A 351 -29.27 -17.18 10.26
N GLU A 352 -30.02 -16.99 9.16
CA GLU A 352 -30.61 -18.05 8.35
C GLU A 352 -29.57 -19.10 7.88
N HIS A 353 -28.41 -18.63 7.41
CA HIS A 353 -27.34 -19.52 6.97
C HIS A 353 -26.76 -20.42 8.07
N LEU A 354 -26.71 -19.94 9.33
CA LEU A 354 -26.26 -20.73 10.48
C LEU A 354 -27.34 -21.77 10.84
N LYS A 355 -28.59 -21.37 10.82
CA LYS A 355 -29.74 -22.24 11.09
C LYS A 355 -29.78 -23.42 10.11
N GLU A 356 -29.62 -23.13 8.81
CA GLU A 356 -29.56 -24.18 7.77
C GLU A 356 -28.41 -25.18 8.04
N GLN A 357 -27.21 -24.69 8.40
CA GLN A 357 -26.08 -25.57 8.71
C GLN A 357 -26.35 -26.43 9.96
N PHE A 358 -26.93 -25.85 11.01
CA PHE A 358 -27.29 -26.63 12.20
C PHE A 358 -28.37 -27.68 11.90
N ASP A 359 -29.34 -27.37 11.07
CA ASP A 359 -30.42 -28.33 10.71
C ASP A 359 -29.86 -29.47 9.85
N GLU A 360 -28.93 -29.19 8.92
CA GLU A 360 -28.20 -30.22 8.17
C GLU A 360 -27.44 -31.16 9.13
N ILE A 361 -26.69 -30.61 10.09
CA ILE A 361 -25.94 -31.41 11.07
C ILE A 361 -26.91 -32.27 11.91
N LYS A 362 -28.03 -31.71 12.39
CA LYS A 362 -29.05 -32.45 13.14
C LYS A 362 -29.64 -33.64 12.32
N GLU A 363 -29.93 -33.41 11.04
CA GLU A 363 -30.37 -34.44 10.16
C GLU A 363 -29.34 -35.57 10.03
N MET A 364 -28.08 -35.24 9.77
CA MET A 364 -26.99 -36.20 9.71
C MET A 364 -26.87 -37.02 11.00
N ILE A 365 -26.95 -36.37 12.16
CA ILE A 365 -26.91 -37.02 13.48
C ILE A 365 -28.13 -37.95 13.68
N SER A 366 -29.32 -37.55 13.22
CA SER A 366 -30.55 -38.35 13.34
C SER A 366 -30.45 -39.67 12.57
N VAL A 367 -29.83 -39.63 11.39
CA VAL A 367 -29.60 -40.83 10.56
C VAL A 367 -28.69 -41.82 11.31
N LEU A 368 -27.67 -41.35 12.00
CA LEU A 368 -26.76 -42.17 12.82
C LEU A 368 -27.45 -42.79 14.04
N SER A 369 -28.66 -42.36 14.36
CA SER A 369 -29.44 -42.84 15.53
C SER A 369 -30.44 -43.94 15.20
N LYS A 370 -30.65 -44.24 13.91
CA LYS A 370 -31.58 -45.31 13.50
C LYS A 370 -30.90 -46.65 13.68
N PRO A 371 -31.54 -47.62 14.37
CA PRO A 371 -31.01 -48.99 14.45
C PRO A 371 -30.95 -49.58 13.04
N SER A 372 -29.78 -50.15 12.69
CA SER A 372 -29.55 -50.91 11.46
C SER A 372 -30.39 -52.19 11.41
#